data_ab5c5bc6bf3a6dfee79361a7db6fd111
#
_entry.id   ab5c5bc6bf3a6dfee79361a7db6fd111
#
_cell.length_a   1.000
_cell.length_b   1.000
_cell.length_c   1.000
_cell.angle_alpha   90.00
_cell.angle_beta   90.00
_cell.angle_gamma   90.00
#
_symmetry.space_group_name_H-M   'P 1'
#
loop_
_entity.id
_entity.type
_entity.pdbx_description
1 polymer ?
#
loop_
_entity_poly.entity_id
_entity_poly.type
_entity_poly.pdbx_seq_one_letter_code
_entity_poly.pdbx_strand_id
1 'polypeptide(L)'
;FYVHGAVFAGWIGLLLVQTSLVAGGRTDLHRKVGALGALLAIAMLILGTVGALIAARRATGFVGVPVPPLQFLAVPLFDMVLFPAFVALALSYRRRPQYHKRLMLLATIVLTTAAIARWPGVLELGPPAFFGLTDLFVVALAIWDRRVLGRLHPVTLWGGAALIVSQPLRLVVSGTDAWLAFARWATGLLG
;
A
#
# COMPACT_ATOMS: atom_id res chain seq x y z
N PHE A 1 5.17 -17.67 -2.32
CA PHE A 1 5.56 -16.59 -1.38
C PHE A 1 6.85 -15.86 -1.77
N TYR A 2 7.91 -16.58 -2.18
CA TYR A 2 9.20 -15.94 -2.53
C TYR A 2 9.06 -14.91 -3.67
N VAL A 3 8.29 -15.22 -4.73
CA VAL A 3 8.07 -14.28 -5.85
C VAL A 3 7.36 -13.01 -5.37
N HIS A 4 6.31 -13.15 -4.55
CA HIS A 4 5.61 -12.01 -3.96
C HIS A 4 6.58 -11.14 -3.15
N GLY A 5 7.36 -11.75 -2.24
CA GLY A 5 8.35 -11.03 -1.44
C GLY A 5 9.39 -10.32 -2.28
N ALA A 6 9.94 -10.98 -3.30
CA ALA A 6 10.94 -10.41 -4.20
C ALA A 6 10.39 -9.21 -5.00
N VAL A 7 9.16 -9.30 -5.51
CA VAL A 7 8.50 -8.23 -6.27
C VAL A 7 8.24 -7.01 -5.38
N PHE A 8 7.76 -7.21 -4.15
CA PHE A 8 7.50 -6.12 -3.21
C PHE A 8 8.81 -5.50 -2.68
N ALA A 9 9.85 -6.31 -2.40
CA ALA A 9 11.18 -5.78 -2.07
C ALA A 9 11.78 -5.01 -3.26
N GLY A 10 11.58 -5.49 -4.49
CA GLY A 10 11.97 -4.81 -5.73
C GLY A 10 11.35 -3.42 -5.86
N TRP A 11 10.11 -3.22 -5.40
CA TRP A 11 9.48 -1.91 -5.36
C TRP A 11 10.24 -0.92 -4.47
N ILE A 12 10.62 -1.34 -3.27
CA ILE A 12 11.39 -0.51 -2.34
C ILE A 12 12.77 -0.18 -2.95
N GLY A 13 13.46 -1.19 -3.52
CA GLY A 13 14.73 -0.99 -4.21
C GLY A 13 14.59 0.00 -5.38
N LEU A 14 13.52 -0.12 -6.17
CA LEU A 14 13.22 0.80 -7.24
C LEU A 14 12.97 2.22 -6.73
N LEU A 15 12.24 2.40 -5.63
CA LEU A 15 12.01 3.71 -5.03
C LEU A 15 13.35 4.37 -4.64
N LEU A 16 14.28 3.62 -4.03
CA LEU A 16 15.60 4.12 -3.67
C LEU A 16 16.42 4.51 -4.92
N VAL A 17 16.40 3.68 -5.97
CA VAL A 17 17.06 3.99 -7.24
C VAL A 17 16.45 5.25 -7.86
N GLN A 18 15.13 5.36 -7.91
CA GLN A 18 14.43 6.49 -8.50
C GLN A 18 14.71 7.81 -7.76
N THR A 19 14.73 7.78 -6.44
CA THR A 19 15.05 8.97 -5.63
C THR A 19 16.52 9.37 -5.79
N SER A 20 17.45 8.41 -5.84
CA SER A 20 18.87 8.64 -6.09
C SER A 20 19.14 9.24 -7.48
N LEU A 21 18.44 8.76 -8.50
CA LEU A 21 18.54 9.30 -9.85
C LEU A 21 18.10 10.77 -9.93
N VAL A 22 17.01 11.11 -9.24
CA VAL A 22 16.54 12.51 -9.17
C VAL A 22 17.52 13.38 -8.38
N ALA A 23 18.03 12.89 -7.25
CA ALA A 23 19.01 13.60 -6.43
C ALA A 23 20.33 13.85 -7.21
N GLY A 24 20.74 12.90 -8.05
CA GLY A 24 21.92 13.01 -8.93
C GLY A 24 21.65 13.74 -10.25
N GLY A 25 20.47 14.39 -10.45
CA GLY A 25 20.13 15.13 -11.66
C GLY A 25 19.83 14.26 -12.89
N ARG A 26 19.84 12.92 -12.76
CA ARG A 26 19.64 11.95 -13.85
C ARG A 26 18.14 11.72 -14.16
N THR A 27 17.41 12.79 -14.43
CA THR A 27 15.95 12.74 -14.68
C THR A 27 15.57 12.02 -15.97
N ASP A 28 16.48 11.97 -16.96
CA ASP A 28 16.35 11.16 -18.18
C ASP A 28 16.24 9.67 -17.84
N LEU A 29 17.16 9.18 -17.02
CA LEU A 29 17.19 7.79 -16.59
C LEU A 29 16.04 7.47 -15.63
N HIS A 30 15.71 8.40 -14.71
CA HIS A 30 14.52 8.30 -13.87
C HIS A 30 13.26 8.02 -14.68
N ARG A 31 13.06 8.71 -15.81
CA ARG A 31 11.90 8.50 -16.67
C ARG A 31 11.90 7.13 -17.34
N LYS A 32 13.07 6.69 -17.85
CA LYS A 32 13.21 5.37 -18.50
C LYS A 32 12.96 4.24 -17.51
N VAL A 33 13.61 4.28 -16.36
CA VAL A 33 13.43 3.29 -15.28
C VAL A 33 12.04 3.38 -14.67
N GLY A 34 11.44 4.58 -14.64
CA GLY A 34 10.08 4.79 -14.16
C GLY A 34 9.00 4.05 -14.96
N ALA A 35 9.21 3.80 -16.24
CA ALA A 35 8.32 2.97 -17.05
C ALA A 35 8.30 1.51 -16.56
N LEU A 36 9.47 0.96 -16.19
CA LEU A 36 9.57 -0.36 -15.56
C LEU A 36 8.85 -0.37 -14.20
N GLY A 37 8.90 0.75 -13.47
CA GLY A 37 8.18 0.93 -12.21
C GLY A 37 6.65 0.84 -12.38
N ALA A 38 6.11 1.37 -13.46
CA ALA A 38 4.69 1.25 -13.76
C ALA A 38 4.30 -0.22 -14.07
N LEU A 39 5.11 -0.95 -14.82
CA LEU A 39 4.91 -2.38 -15.05
C LEU A 39 5.01 -3.19 -13.76
N LEU A 40 5.98 -2.87 -12.90
CA LEU A 40 6.12 -3.50 -11.58
C LEU A 40 4.88 -3.25 -10.71
N ALA A 41 4.33 -2.04 -10.71
CA ALA A 41 3.11 -1.72 -9.97
C ALA A 41 1.90 -2.55 -10.45
N ILE A 42 1.77 -2.78 -11.75
CA ILE A 42 0.73 -3.66 -12.32
C ILE A 42 0.95 -5.11 -11.85
N ALA A 43 2.18 -5.60 -11.92
CA ALA A 43 2.52 -6.94 -11.43
C ALA A 43 2.20 -7.08 -9.93
N MET A 44 2.49 -6.06 -9.13
CA MET A 44 2.17 -6.03 -7.69
C MET A 44 0.67 -6.06 -7.43
N LEU A 45 -0.13 -5.31 -8.19
CA LEU A 45 -1.59 -5.35 -8.11
C LEU A 45 -2.12 -6.76 -8.37
N ILE A 46 -1.65 -7.41 -9.43
CA ILE A 46 -2.08 -8.77 -9.79
C ILE A 46 -1.65 -9.77 -8.71
N LEU A 47 -0.37 -9.80 -8.37
CA LEU A 47 0.18 -10.73 -7.40
C LEU A 47 -0.36 -10.50 -5.99
N GLY A 48 -0.56 -9.24 -5.59
CA GLY A 48 -1.15 -8.88 -4.31
C GLY A 48 -2.60 -9.34 -4.20
N THR A 49 -3.40 -9.08 -5.22
CA THR A 49 -4.82 -9.48 -5.26
C THR A 49 -4.95 -11.01 -5.29
N VAL A 50 -4.28 -11.68 -6.22
CA VAL A 50 -4.34 -13.15 -6.35
C VAL A 50 -3.78 -13.83 -5.09
N GLY A 51 -2.67 -13.32 -4.56
CA GLY A 51 -2.07 -13.82 -3.32
C GLY A 51 -2.98 -13.69 -2.11
N ALA A 52 -3.72 -12.58 -1.99
CA ALA A 52 -4.70 -12.37 -0.92
C ALA A 52 -5.90 -13.33 -1.05
N LEU A 53 -6.44 -13.51 -2.25
CA LEU A 53 -7.53 -14.45 -2.51
C LEU A 53 -7.11 -15.91 -2.22
N ILE A 54 -5.93 -16.32 -2.66
CA ILE A 54 -5.38 -17.65 -2.35
C ILE A 54 -5.18 -17.83 -0.83
N ALA A 55 -4.66 -16.81 -0.13
CA ALA A 55 -4.48 -16.88 1.30
C ALA A 55 -5.81 -17.02 2.05
N ALA A 56 -6.85 -16.31 1.62
CA ALA A 56 -8.19 -16.40 2.22
C ALA A 56 -8.86 -17.78 2.03
N ARG A 57 -8.47 -18.53 1.02
CA ARG A 57 -9.00 -19.91 0.75
C ARG A 57 -8.29 -21.02 1.52
N ARG A 58 -7.12 -20.76 2.08
CA ARG A 58 -6.39 -21.80 2.82
C ARG A 58 -7.12 -22.17 4.10
N ALA A 59 -7.05 -23.43 4.49
CA ALA A 59 -7.58 -23.89 5.78
C ALA A 59 -6.96 -23.13 6.95
N THR A 60 -5.67 -22.72 6.83
CA THR A 60 -4.95 -21.90 7.82
C THR A 60 -5.21 -20.41 7.68
N GLY A 61 -5.90 -19.96 6.62
CA GLY A 61 -6.11 -18.55 6.33
C GLY A 61 -4.82 -17.75 6.18
N PHE A 62 -4.82 -16.56 6.74
CA PHE A 62 -3.63 -15.70 6.85
C PHE A 62 -2.85 -16.10 8.10
N VAL A 63 -1.60 -16.52 7.91
CA VAL A 63 -0.76 -17.05 8.99
C VAL A 63 -0.59 -16.03 10.12
N GLY A 64 -0.89 -16.45 11.35
CA GLY A 64 -0.76 -15.64 12.56
C GLY A 64 -1.92 -14.65 12.80
N VAL A 65 -2.95 -14.62 11.93
CA VAL A 65 -4.07 -13.69 12.06
C VAL A 65 -5.26 -14.39 12.74
N PRO A 66 -5.68 -13.97 13.95
CA PRO A 66 -6.77 -14.59 14.69
C PRO A 66 -8.15 -14.06 14.28
N VAL A 67 -8.35 -13.82 12.97
CA VAL A 67 -9.59 -13.28 12.38
C VAL A 67 -10.01 -14.18 11.24
N PRO A 68 -11.32 -14.42 11.02
CA PRO A 68 -11.81 -15.23 9.91
C PRO A 68 -11.23 -14.77 8.58
N PRO A 69 -10.72 -15.68 7.73
CA PRO A 69 -9.97 -15.32 6.53
C PRO A 69 -10.72 -14.41 5.56
N LEU A 70 -12.04 -14.61 5.39
CA LEU A 70 -12.86 -13.77 4.51
C LEU A 70 -13.04 -12.35 5.07
N GLN A 71 -13.06 -12.18 6.39
CA GLN A 71 -13.07 -10.85 7.00
C GLN A 71 -11.72 -10.16 6.82
N PHE A 72 -10.62 -10.87 7.18
CA PHE A 72 -9.29 -10.29 7.05
C PHE A 72 -8.91 -9.94 5.61
N LEU A 73 -9.52 -10.60 4.62
CA LEU A 73 -9.30 -10.31 3.19
C LEU A 73 -9.55 -8.82 2.83
N ALA A 74 -10.37 -8.11 3.61
CA ALA A 74 -10.58 -6.67 3.43
C ALA A 74 -9.27 -5.88 3.54
N VAL A 75 -8.40 -6.26 4.48
CA VAL A 75 -7.14 -5.53 4.71
C VAL A 75 -6.27 -5.50 3.46
N PRO A 76 -5.82 -6.62 2.90
CA PRO A 76 -4.98 -6.59 1.70
C PRO A 76 -5.71 -6.09 0.44
N LEU A 77 -7.03 -6.31 0.29
CA LEU A 77 -7.74 -5.80 -0.88
C LEU A 77 -7.89 -4.28 -0.87
N PHE A 78 -8.10 -3.66 0.29
CA PHE A 78 -8.07 -2.20 0.39
C PHE A 78 -6.69 -1.64 0.03
N ASP A 79 -5.59 -2.31 0.40
CA ASP A 79 -4.25 -1.93 -0.02
C ASP A 79 -4.09 -2.04 -1.54
N MET A 80 -4.67 -3.08 -2.17
CA MET A 80 -4.67 -3.26 -3.63
C MET A 80 -5.59 -2.30 -4.37
N VAL A 81 -6.43 -1.54 -3.69
CA VAL A 81 -7.17 -0.39 -4.26
C VAL A 81 -6.36 0.90 -4.09
N LEU A 82 -5.88 1.17 -2.88
CA LEU A 82 -5.18 2.44 -2.57
C LEU A 82 -3.82 2.56 -3.25
N PHE A 83 -3.03 1.49 -3.24
CA PHE A 83 -1.70 1.48 -3.87
C PHE A 83 -1.75 1.87 -5.35
N PRO A 84 -2.49 1.16 -6.22
CA PRO A 84 -2.54 1.52 -7.64
C PRO A 84 -3.25 2.85 -7.89
N ALA A 85 -4.21 3.25 -7.05
CA ALA A 85 -4.82 4.57 -7.14
C ALA A 85 -3.80 5.69 -6.92
N PHE A 86 -2.96 5.59 -5.89
CA PHE A 86 -1.90 6.56 -5.65
C PHE A 86 -0.84 6.53 -6.76
N VAL A 87 -0.46 5.35 -7.28
CA VAL A 87 0.47 5.23 -8.42
C VAL A 87 -0.12 5.87 -9.67
N ALA A 88 -1.38 5.60 -10.01
CA ALA A 88 -2.05 6.17 -11.18
C ALA A 88 -2.12 7.70 -11.08
N LEU A 89 -2.51 8.22 -9.91
CA LEU A 89 -2.49 9.66 -9.65
C LEU A 89 -1.06 10.23 -9.74
N ALA A 90 -0.07 9.55 -9.19
CA ALA A 90 1.33 9.98 -9.29
C ALA A 90 1.79 10.09 -10.74
N LEU A 91 1.46 9.11 -11.58
CA LEU A 91 1.79 9.12 -13.02
C LEU A 91 1.03 10.22 -13.77
N SER A 92 -0.22 10.48 -13.42
CA SER A 92 -1.02 11.58 -13.98
C SER A 92 -0.40 12.94 -13.63
N TYR A 93 0.11 13.07 -12.42
CA TYR A 93 0.79 14.30 -11.96
C TYR A 93 2.30 14.29 -12.17
N ARG A 94 2.86 13.44 -13.04
CA ARG A 94 4.32 13.33 -13.24
C ARG A 94 5.01 14.62 -13.67
N ARG A 95 4.27 15.56 -14.28
CA ARG A 95 4.75 16.90 -14.63
C ARG A 95 4.75 17.90 -13.47
N ARG A 96 4.18 17.54 -12.33
CA ARG A 96 4.12 18.33 -11.09
C ARG A 96 4.92 17.61 -9.99
N PRO A 97 6.24 17.86 -9.85
CA PRO A 97 7.11 17.06 -8.98
C PRO A 97 6.65 16.99 -7.53
N GLN A 98 6.06 18.08 -7.02
CA GLN A 98 5.59 18.11 -5.63
C GLN A 98 4.39 17.18 -5.39
N TYR A 99 3.51 16.99 -6.37
CA TYR A 99 2.40 16.04 -6.34
C TYR A 99 2.91 14.61 -6.55
N HIS A 100 3.68 14.40 -7.61
CA HIS A 100 4.20 13.09 -7.99
C HIS A 100 4.94 12.40 -6.84
N LYS A 101 5.94 13.05 -6.25
CA LYS A 101 6.75 12.45 -5.18
C LYS A 101 5.94 12.06 -3.95
N ARG A 102 4.94 12.87 -3.55
CA ARG A 102 4.10 12.59 -2.38
C ARG A 102 3.14 11.44 -2.63
N LEU A 103 2.55 11.37 -3.82
CA LEU A 103 1.68 10.27 -4.22
C LEU A 103 2.47 8.95 -4.29
N MET A 104 3.71 8.96 -4.79
CA MET A 104 4.58 7.79 -4.79
C MET A 104 4.97 7.36 -3.36
N LEU A 105 5.22 8.31 -2.46
CA LEU A 105 5.47 8.01 -1.04
C LEU A 105 4.23 7.41 -0.39
N LEU A 106 3.03 8.00 -0.59
CA LEU A 106 1.78 7.45 -0.05
C LEU A 106 1.49 6.04 -0.59
N ALA A 107 1.71 5.80 -1.89
CA ALA A 107 1.61 4.46 -2.47
C ALA A 107 2.52 3.46 -1.75
N THR A 108 3.75 3.87 -1.45
CA THR A 108 4.70 3.02 -0.73
C THR A 108 4.29 2.81 0.72
N ILE A 109 3.82 3.87 1.41
CA ILE A 109 3.36 3.79 2.80
C ILE A 109 2.21 2.77 2.95
N VAL A 110 1.25 2.74 2.02
CA VAL A 110 0.17 1.72 2.01
C VAL A 110 0.74 0.31 2.15
N LEU A 111 1.80 0.00 1.41
CA LEU A 111 2.40 -1.35 1.38
C LEU A 111 3.20 -1.69 2.64
N THR A 112 3.63 -0.68 3.41
CA THR A 112 4.42 -0.92 4.63
C THR A 112 3.60 -1.57 5.74
N THR A 113 2.28 -1.38 5.75
CA THR A 113 1.37 -1.96 6.75
C THR A 113 1.55 -3.48 6.88
N ALA A 114 1.59 -4.18 5.75
CA ALA A 114 1.77 -5.63 5.74
C ALA A 114 3.15 -6.09 6.24
N ALA A 115 4.19 -5.28 6.04
CA ALA A 115 5.53 -5.55 6.56
C ALA A 115 5.59 -5.29 8.08
N ILE A 116 5.04 -4.17 8.53
CA ILE A 116 4.98 -3.78 9.95
C ILE A 116 4.20 -4.80 10.78
N ALA A 117 3.06 -5.28 10.25
CA ALA A 117 2.26 -6.30 10.93
C ALA A 117 3.02 -7.62 11.18
N ARG A 118 4.13 -7.86 10.46
CA ARG A 118 4.99 -9.04 10.66
C ARG A 118 6.13 -8.84 11.65
N TRP A 119 6.26 -7.65 12.22
CA TRP A 119 7.25 -7.43 13.28
C TRP A 119 6.85 -8.21 14.53
N PRO A 120 7.83 -8.72 15.29
CA PRO A 120 7.54 -9.47 16.51
C PRO A 120 6.63 -8.69 17.46
N GLY A 121 5.53 -9.29 17.89
CA GLY A 121 4.57 -8.70 18.85
C GLY A 121 3.57 -7.71 18.24
N VAL A 122 3.75 -7.25 17.02
CA VAL A 122 2.87 -6.20 16.45
C VAL A 122 1.53 -6.75 16.00
N LEU A 123 1.50 -7.94 15.43
CA LEU A 123 0.27 -8.58 14.98
C LEU A 123 -0.65 -8.93 16.17
N GLU A 124 -0.05 -9.35 17.27
CA GLU A 124 -0.75 -9.71 18.53
C GLU A 124 -1.39 -8.49 19.20
N LEU A 125 -0.82 -7.29 19.02
CA LEU A 125 -1.39 -6.03 19.47
C LEU A 125 -2.57 -5.57 18.61
N GLY A 126 -2.78 -6.21 17.47
CA GLY A 126 -3.94 -6.00 16.59
C GLY A 126 -3.85 -4.78 15.66
N PRO A 127 -4.96 -4.47 14.96
CA PRO A 127 -5.01 -3.42 13.94
C PRO A 127 -4.52 -2.04 14.40
N PRO A 128 -4.82 -1.55 15.61
CA PRO A 128 -4.33 -0.24 16.04
C PRO A 128 -2.80 -0.14 16.04
N ALA A 129 -2.07 -1.23 16.34
CA ALA A 129 -0.62 -1.21 16.39
C ALA A 129 -0.01 -1.09 14.98
N PHE A 130 -0.34 -1.99 14.05
CA PHE A 130 0.28 -1.94 12.73
C PHE A 130 -0.23 -0.77 11.88
N PHE A 131 -1.47 -0.35 12.03
CA PHE A 131 -1.96 0.87 11.39
C PHE A 131 -1.33 2.12 11.98
N GLY A 132 -1.30 2.25 13.32
CA GLY A 132 -0.69 3.40 13.98
C GLY A 132 0.79 3.55 13.66
N LEU A 133 1.55 2.46 13.60
CA LEU A 133 2.96 2.48 13.16
C LEU A 133 3.09 2.91 11.68
N THR A 134 2.16 2.48 10.82
CA THR A 134 2.11 2.93 9.42
C THR A 134 1.82 4.42 9.34
N ASP A 135 0.92 4.93 10.17
CA ASP A 135 0.53 6.35 10.18
C ASP A 135 1.67 7.29 10.59
N LEU A 136 2.67 6.79 11.35
CA LEU A 136 3.87 7.56 11.65
C LEU A 136 4.61 8.03 10.39
N PHE A 137 4.56 7.26 9.29
CA PHE A 137 5.15 7.70 8.02
C PHE A 137 4.34 8.85 7.39
N VAL A 138 3.01 8.82 7.52
CA VAL A 138 2.15 9.94 7.07
C VAL A 138 2.42 11.17 7.92
N VAL A 139 2.56 11.01 9.24
CA VAL A 139 2.91 12.09 10.16
C VAL A 139 4.30 12.66 9.82
N ALA A 140 5.29 11.79 9.57
CA ALA A 140 6.63 12.23 9.16
C ALA A 140 6.58 13.06 7.86
N LEU A 141 5.78 12.62 6.87
CA LEU A 141 5.58 13.38 5.63
C LEU A 141 4.89 14.73 5.89
N ALA A 142 3.92 14.78 6.81
CA ALA A 142 3.25 16.01 7.20
C ALA A 142 4.19 17.00 7.92
N ILE A 143 5.05 16.49 8.83
CA ILE A 143 6.08 17.28 9.51
C ILE A 143 7.07 17.81 8.48
N TRP A 144 7.51 16.99 7.53
CA TRP A 144 8.39 17.43 6.45
C TRP A 144 7.79 18.56 5.64
N ASP A 145 6.51 18.44 5.26
CA ASP A 145 5.81 19.50 4.52
C ASP A 145 5.77 20.82 5.32
N ARG A 146 5.43 20.74 6.60
CA ARG A 146 5.43 21.92 7.48
C ARG A 146 6.79 22.59 7.56
N ARG A 147 7.87 21.80 7.68
CA ARG A 147 9.24 22.33 7.77
C ARG A 147 9.72 22.96 6.47
N VAL A 148 9.39 22.35 5.31
CA VAL A 148 9.94 22.77 4.01
C VAL A 148 9.04 23.78 3.30
N LEU A 149 7.70 23.65 3.44
CA LEU A 149 6.73 24.47 2.74
C LEU A 149 6.02 25.48 3.65
N GLY A 150 6.24 25.44 4.95
CA GLY A 150 5.47 26.22 5.94
C GLY A 150 4.00 25.79 6.10
N ARG A 151 3.54 24.83 5.29
CA ARG A 151 2.14 24.33 5.26
C ARG A 151 2.07 22.88 4.85
N LEU A 152 0.93 22.23 5.13
CA LEU A 152 0.67 20.90 4.57
C LEU A 152 0.40 20.99 3.07
N HIS A 153 1.02 20.12 2.29
CA HIS A 153 0.70 19.99 0.87
C HIS A 153 -0.66 19.28 0.71
N PRO A 154 -1.52 19.70 -0.24
CA PRO A 154 -2.85 19.09 -0.43
C PRO A 154 -2.82 17.56 -0.60
N VAL A 155 -1.82 17.01 -1.29
CA VAL A 155 -1.65 15.57 -1.45
C VAL A 155 -1.37 14.89 -0.10
N THR A 156 -0.52 15.47 0.74
CA THR A 156 -0.23 14.91 2.07
C THR A 156 -1.47 14.95 2.95
N LEU A 157 -2.22 16.06 2.90
CA LEU A 157 -3.45 16.21 3.68
C LEU A 157 -4.52 15.21 3.23
N TRP A 158 -4.93 15.28 1.96
CA TRP A 158 -6.05 14.47 1.49
C TRP A 158 -5.68 13.01 1.22
N GLY A 159 -4.49 12.76 0.68
CA GLY A 159 -4.01 11.39 0.47
C GLY A 159 -3.68 10.68 1.79
N GLY A 160 -3.07 11.39 2.74
CA GLY A 160 -2.85 10.87 4.09
C GLY A 160 -4.16 10.60 4.82
N ALA A 161 -5.12 11.54 4.75
CA ALA A 161 -6.45 11.34 5.32
C ALA A 161 -7.18 10.14 4.70
N ALA A 162 -7.13 9.97 3.37
CA ALA A 162 -7.72 8.81 2.69
C ALA A 162 -7.10 7.49 3.16
N LEU A 163 -5.77 7.45 3.34
CA LEU A 163 -5.08 6.28 3.87
C LEU A 163 -5.55 5.98 5.30
N ILE A 164 -5.48 6.96 6.21
CA ILE A 164 -5.84 6.78 7.63
C ILE A 164 -7.32 6.40 7.78
N VAL A 165 -8.24 7.08 7.09
CA VAL A 165 -9.69 6.78 7.15
C VAL A 165 -10.00 5.40 6.56
N SER A 166 -9.27 4.94 5.55
CA SER A 166 -9.45 3.60 4.99
C SER A 166 -9.22 2.49 6.01
N GLN A 167 -8.42 2.72 7.03
CA GLN A 167 -8.04 1.71 8.02
C GLN A 167 -9.22 1.28 8.89
N PRO A 168 -9.91 2.16 9.63
CA PRO A 168 -11.12 1.77 10.35
C PRO A 168 -12.24 1.35 9.39
N LEU A 169 -12.35 1.99 8.22
CA LEU A 169 -13.37 1.65 7.23
C LEU A 169 -13.29 0.20 6.79
N ARG A 170 -12.09 -0.31 6.48
CA ARG A 170 -11.90 -1.72 6.08
C ARG A 170 -12.27 -2.70 7.18
N LEU A 171 -12.09 -2.33 8.46
CA LEU A 171 -12.47 -3.16 9.59
C LEU A 171 -14.01 -3.20 9.76
N VAL A 172 -14.67 -2.05 9.61
CA VAL A 172 -16.14 -1.98 9.68
C VAL A 172 -16.76 -2.76 8.52
N VAL A 173 -16.26 -2.53 7.29
CA VAL A 173 -16.76 -3.21 6.08
C VAL A 173 -16.56 -4.72 6.16
N SER A 174 -15.43 -5.18 6.70
CA SER A 174 -15.05 -6.60 6.73
C SER A 174 -16.06 -7.51 7.42
N GLY A 175 -16.84 -6.99 8.38
CA GLY A 175 -17.86 -7.72 9.12
C GLY A 175 -19.25 -7.70 8.50
N THR A 176 -19.46 -6.96 7.40
CA THR A 176 -20.79 -6.83 6.78
C THR A 176 -21.15 -8.03 5.92
N ASP A 177 -22.44 -8.37 5.83
CA ASP A 177 -22.93 -9.45 4.96
C ASP A 177 -22.60 -9.19 3.48
N ALA A 178 -22.67 -7.93 3.05
CA ALA A 178 -22.31 -7.52 1.69
C ALA A 178 -20.84 -7.84 1.38
N TRP A 179 -19.93 -7.51 2.33
CA TRP A 179 -18.52 -7.87 2.19
C TRP A 179 -18.30 -9.38 2.15
N LEU A 180 -18.93 -10.12 3.06
CA LEU A 180 -18.77 -11.57 3.14
C LEU A 180 -19.32 -12.27 1.88
N ALA A 181 -20.41 -11.77 1.31
CA ALA A 181 -20.93 -12.24 0.02
C ALA A 181 -19.94 -12.00 -1.11
N PHE A 182 -19.40 -10.78 -1.20
CA PHE A 182 -18.34 -10.43 -2.15
C PHE A 182 -17.09 -11.29 -1.97
N ALA A 183 -16.61 -11.46 -0.74
CA ALA A 183 -15.40 -12.23 -0.44
C ALA A 183 -15.55 -13.71 -0.83
N ARG A 184 -16.72 -14.32 -0.56
CA ARG A 184 -17.04 -15.69 -1.02
C ARG A 184 -17.05 -15.78 -2.54
N TRP A 185 -17.71 -14.84 -3.22
CA TRP A 185 -17.73 -14.80 -4.68
C TRP A 185 -16.31 -14.65 -5.25
N ALA A 186 -15.54 -13.66 -4.77
CA ALA A 186 -14.20 -13.37 -5.28
C ALA A 186 -13.23 -14.55 -5.08
N THR A 187 -13.28 -15.21 -3.91
CA THR A 187 -12.49 -16.41 -3.66
C THR A 187 -12.95 -17.59 -4.50
N GLY A 188 -14.23 -17.70 -4.81
CA GLY A 188 -14.79 -18.73 -5.69
C GLY A 188 -14.32 -18.65 -7.15
N LEU A 189 -13.88 -17.47 -7.63
CA LEU A 189 -13.34 -17.29 -8.99
C LEU A 189 -12.04 -18.08 -9.26
N LEU A 190 -11.38 -18.56 -8.23
CA LEU A 190 -10.13 -19.32 -8.36
C LEU A 190 -10.35 -20.86 -8.40
N GLY A 191 -11.58 -21.32 -8.53
CA GLY A 191 -11.94 -22.74 -8.64
C GLY A 191 -12.12 -23.45 -7.31
#